data_2bcc77cdb1d7a769f8ce0d61b63f307c
#
_entry.id   2bcc77cdb1d7a769f8ce0d61b63f307c
#
_cell.length_a   1.000
_cell.length_b   1.000
_cell.length_c   1.000
_cell.angle_alpha   90.00
_cell.angle_beta   90.00
_cell.angle_gamma   90.00
#
_symmetry.space_group_name_H-M   'P 1'
#
loop_
_entity.id
_entity.type
_entity.pdbx_description
1 polymer ?
#
loop_
_entity_poly.entity_id
_entity_poly.type
_entity_poly.pdbx_seq_one_letter_code
_entity_poly.pdbx_strand_id
1 'polypeptide(L)'
;MDMGISQGDNVMTNLKLITTETFGDLSCNFYRNMNDDILLTREQIGQALEYSDPMNAIYKIHKRHQDRLDNLSICLSDGLGHEIYYYNERGIMEICRWSNSKKANIFMDWVWDIYGIS
;
A
#
# COMPACT_ATOMS: atom_id res chain seq x y z
N MET A 1 -11.37 -5.97 29.09
CA MET A 1 -11.14 -6.32 28.67
C MET A 1 -11.15 -6.39 28.08
N ASP A 2 -11.02 -6.03 27.93
CA ASP A 2 -10.78 -6.25 27.31
C ASP A 2 -10.77 -6.38 26.76
N MET A 3 -10.88 -6.23 26.72
CA MET A 3 -10.74 -6.56 26.02
C MET A 3 -11.13 -6.74 25.18
N GLY A 4 -11.13 -7.21 25.37
CA GLY A 4 -11.56 -7.69 24.12
C GLY A 4 -12.25 -6.70 23.27
N ILE A 5 -12.73 -5.96 23.79
CA ILE A 5 -13.21 -4.95 23.21
C ILE A 5 -12.81 -4.51 22.07
N SER A 6 -12.40 -4.04 21.98
CA SER A 6 -11.74 -3.39 20.97
C SER A 6 -11.10 -4.29 19.98
N GLN A 7 -11.69 -5.38 19.64
CA GLN A 7 -11.12 -6.26 18.64
C GLN A 7 -11.00 -5.55 17.30
N GLY A 8 -12.02 -4.87 16.89
CA GLY A 8 -11.97 -4.13 15.65
C GLY A 8 -10.94 -3.02 15.72
N ASP A 9 -10.85 -2.39 16.87
CA ASP A 9 -9.89 -1.34 17.06
C ASP A 9 -8.47 -1.88 17.00
N ASN A 10 -8.26 -3.09 17.50
CA ASN A 10 -6.95 -3.70 17.48
C ASN A 10 -6.46 -3.92 16.06
N VAL A 11 -7.35 -4.27 15.16
CA VAL A 11 -6.97 -4.44 13.76
C VAL A 11 -6.44 -3.14 13.21
N MET A 12 -7.11 -2.04 13.53
CA MET A 12 -6.67 -0.73 13.06
C MET A 12 -5.38 -0.32 13.75
N THR A 13 -5.27 -0.54 15.03
CA THR A 13 -4.12 -0.09 15.80
C THR A 13 -2.90 -0.95 15.57
N ASN A 14 -3.06 -2.12 14.93
CA ASN A 14 -1.90 -2.98 14.64
C ASN A 14 -1.08 -2.43 13.49
N LEU A 15 -1.62 -1.43 12.79
CA LEU A 15 -0.91 -0.84 11.69
C LEU A 15 -0.19 0.41 12.21
N LYS A 16 1.12 0.41 12.12
CA LYS A 16 1.93 1.53 12.61
C LYS A 16 2.65 2.23 11.49
N LEU A 17 2.63 3.56 11.54
CA LEU A 17 3.45 4.35 10.64
C LEU A 17 4.90 4.20 11.10
N ILE A 18 5.78 3.68 10.25
CA ILE A 18 7.18 3.47 10.61
C ILE A 18 8.10 4.54 10.06
N THR A 19 7.78 5.10 8.91
CA THR A 19 8.60 6.15 8.33
C THR A 19 7.83 6.86 7.24
N THR A 20 8.20 8.09 6.98
CA THR A 20 7.70 8.84 5.84
C THR A 20 8.91 9.18 4.98
N GLU A 21 8.88 8.75 3.72
CA GLU A 21 9.98 8.97 2.79
C GLU A 21 9.47 9.74 1.58
N THR A 22 10.35 10.47 0.94
CA THR A 22 9.98 11.31 -0.17
C THR A 22 10.39 10.68 -1.49
N PHE A 23 9.44 10.56 -2.41
CA PHE A 23 9.69 10.12 -3.77
C PHE A 23 9.38 11.29 -4.68
N GLY A 24 10.41 11.99 -5.16
CA GLY A 24 10.21 13.25 -5.83
C GLY A 24 9.60 14.26 -4.89
N ASP A 25 8.42 14.77 -5.22
CA ASP A 25 7.70 15.71 -4.36
C ASP A 25 6.63 15.03 -3.52
N LEU A 26 6.51 13.71 -3.64
CA LEU A 26 5.47 12.97 -2.95
C LEU A 26 6.00 12.39 -1.65
N SER A 27 5.29 12.66 -0.56
CA SER A 27 5.60 12.02 0.73
C SER A 27 4.82 10.72 0.82
N CYS A 28 5.53 9.62 1.01
CA CYS A 28 4.93 8.29 1.13
C CYS A 28 5.05 7.81 2.55
N ASN A 29 3.93 7.40 3.13
CA ASN A 29 3.88 6.88 4.48
C ASN A 29 3.94 5.36 4.42
N PHE A 30 4.96 4.80 5.05
CA PHE A 30 5.11 3.35 5.12
C PHE A 30 4.60 2.85 6.47
N TYR A 31 3.76 1.82 6.42
CA TYR A 31 3.15 1.25 7.61
C TYR A 31 3.64 -0.18 7.81
N ARG A 32 3.66 -0.62 9.05
CA ARG A 32 3.99 -2.00 9.39
C ARG A 32 2.82 -2.65 10.10
N ASN A 33 2.49 -3.86 9.69
CA ASN A 33 1.44 -4.63 10.37
C ASN A 33 2.04 -5.61 11.36
N MET A 34 1.21 -6.44 11.98
CA MET A 34 1.66 -7.39 12.98
C MET A 34 2.53 -8.51 12.41
N ASN A 35 2.44 -8.75 11.12
CA ASN A 35 3.24 -9.78 10.46
C ASN A 35 4.56 -9.23 9.94
N ASP A 36 4.88 -7.99 10.33
CA ASP A 36 6.11 -7.30 9.88
C ASP A 36 6.13 -6.98 8.39
N ASP A 37 5.00 -7.05 7.72
CA ASP A 37 4.90 -6.56 6.35
C ASP A 37 4.94 -5.05 6.35
N ILE A 38 5.66 -4.47 5.40
CA ILE A 38 5.71 -3.03 5.21
C ILE A 38 4.75 -2.69 4.09
N LEU A 39 3.88 -1.71 4.32
CA LEU A 39 2.73 -1.47 3.47
C LEU A 39 2.66 -0.03 2.97
N LEU A 40 2.19 0.13 1.74
CA LEU A 40 1.83 1.43 1.17
C LEU A 40 0.35 1.40 0.77
N THR A 41 -0.29 2.56 0.82
CA THR A 41 -1.69 2.64 0.42
C THR A 41 -1.84 2.65 -1.09
N ARG A 42 -3.03 2.26 -1.53
CA ARG A 42 -3.40 2.29 -2.95
C ARG A 42 -3.23 3.69 -3.53
N GLU A 43 -3.67 4.69 -2.79
CA GLU A 43 -3.59 6.06 -3.26
C GLU A 43 -2.15 6.52 -3.46
N GLN A 44 -1.29 6.21 -2.52
CA GLN A 44 0.11 6.64 -2.62
C GLN A 44 0.84 5.95 -3.77
N ILE A 45 0.55 4.68 -4.00
CA ILE A 45 1.13 3.98 -5.12
C ILE A 45 0.70 4.65 -6.43
N GLY A 46 -0.58 4.95 -6.56
CA GLY A 46 -1.10 5.61 -7.75
C GLY A 46 -0.52 7.00 -7.95
N GLN A 47 -0.32 7.73 -6.87
CA GLN A 47 0.31 9.06 -6.94
C GLN A 47 1.77 8.96 -7.37
N ALA A 48 2.49 7.98 -6.84
CA ALA A 48 3.90 7.79 -7.19
C ALA A 48 4.05 7.43 -8.67
N LEU A 49 3.11 6.70 -9.21
CA LEU A 49 3.11 6.32 -10.62
C LEU A 49 2.51 7.41 -11.51
N GLU A 50 2.13 8.53 -10.91
CA GLU A 50 1.67 9.75 -11.61
C GLU A 50 0.38 9.55 -12.40
N TYR A 51 -0.51 8.72 -11.89
CA TYR A 51 -1.84 8.59 -12.49
C TYR A 51 -2.69 9.80 -12.08
N SER A 52 -3.48 10.30 -13.03
CA SER A 52 -4.35 11.44 -12.77
C SER A 52 -5.48 11.10 -11.80
N ASP A 53 -5.90 9.83 -11.77
CA ASP A 53 -6.88 9.34 -10.82
C ASP A 53 -6.24 8.15 -10.11
N PRO A 54 -5.42 8.42 -9.08
CA PRO A 54 -4.60 7.37 -8.46
C PRO A 54 -5.38 6.17 -7.96
N MET A 55 -6.43 6.41 -7.19
CA MET A 55 -7.20 5.32 -6.61
C MET A 55 -7.82 4.43 -7.68
N ASN A 56 -8.41 5.05 -8.69
CA ASN A 56 -9.10 4.32 -9.73
C ASN A 56 -8.13 3.54 -10.62
N ALA A 57 -6.97 4.11 -10.91
CA ALA A 57 -5.97 3.44 -11.73
C ALA A 57 -5.50 2.15 -11.06
N ILE A 58 -5.19 2.21 -9.77
CA ILE A 58 -4.72 1.04 -9.05
C ILE A 58 -5.86 0.05 -8.84
N TYR A 59 -7.08 0.55 -8.61
CA TYR A 59 -8.24 -0.31 -8.50
C TYR A 59 -8.41 -1.18 -9.75
N LYS A 60 -8.25 -0.58 -10.93
CA LYS A 60 -8.39 -1.31 -12.18
C LYS A 60 -7.30 -2.37 -12.36
N ILE A 61 -6.08 -2.04 -11.97
CA ILE A 61 -4.98 -3.01 -12.01
C ILE A 61 -5.29 -4.16 -11.06
N HIS A 62 -5.71 -3.85 -9.85
CA HIS A 62 -6.03 -4.86 -8.85
C HIS A 62 -7.14 -5.77 -9.36
N LYS A 63 -8.18 -5.18 -9.93
CA LYS A 63 -9.32 -5.96 -10.39
C LYS A 63 -8.94 -6.92 -11.52
N ARG A 64 -8.06 -6.49 -12.41
CA ARG A 64 -7.61 -7.35 -13.51
C ARG A 64 -6.73 -8.49 -13.02
N HIS A 65 -6.03 -8.30 -11.91
CA HIS A 65 -5.09 -9.29 -11.38
C HIS A 65 -5.46 -9.68 -9.96
N GLN A 66 -6.75 -9.80 -9.73
CA GLN A 66 -7.31 -10.00 -8.40
C GLN A 66 -6.81 -11.28 -7.74
N ASP A 67 -6.66 -12.33 -8.53
CA ASP A 67 -6.18 -13.61 -8.01
C ASP A 67 -4.80 -13.51 -7.39
N ARG A 68 -3.98 -12.55 -7.85
CA ARG A 68 -2.65 -12.35 -7.29
C ARG A 68 -2.68 -11.28 -6.20
N LEU A 69 -3.37 -10.17 -6.44
CA LEU A 69 -3.28 -9.01 -5.57
C LEU A 69 -4.11 -9.13 -4.30
N ASP A 70 -5.16 -9.95 -4.30
CA ASP A 70 -5.94 -10.14 -3.08
C ASP A 70 -5.09 -10.71 -1.94
N ASN A 71 -4.11 -11.55 -2.26
CA ASN A 71 -3.24 -12.14 -1.26
C ASN A 71 -2.06 -11.25 -0.88
N LEU A 72 -1.89 -10.14 -1.58
CA LEU A 72 -0.75 -9.24 -1.37
C LEU A 72 -1.21 -7.88 -0.86
N SER A 73 -2.46 -7.81 -0.40
CA SER A 73 -3.06 -6.58 0.07
C SER A 73 -3.95 -6.85 1.26
N ILE A 74 -4.24 -5.80 2.02
CA ILE A 74 -5.25 -5.85 3.06
C ILE A 74 -6.13 -4.63 2.92
N CYS A 75 -7.40 -4.80 3.26
CA CYS A 75 -8.36 -3.72 3.20
C CYS A 75 -8.85 -3.45 4.61
N LEU A 76 -8.67 -2.22 5.07
CA LEU A 76 -9.06 -1.84 6.42
C LEU A 76 -10.05 -0.69 6.35
N SER A 77 -11.04 -0.73 7.25
CA SER A 77 -12.00 0.36 7.38
C SER A 77 -11.39 1.45 8.25
N ASP A 78 -11.64 2.71 7.90
CA ASP A 78 -11.19 3.83 8.73
C ASP A 78 -12.19 4.15 9.83
N GLY A 79 -13.26 3.36 9.95
CA GLY A 79 -14.30 3.60 10.95
C GLY A 79 -15.34 4.63 10.53
N LEU A 80 -15.15 5.25 9.37
CA LEU A 80 -16.06 6.27 8.84
C LEU A 80 -16.76 5.82 7.58
N GLY A 81 -16.70 4.53 7.28
CA GLY A 81 -17.33 4.01 6.07
C GLY A 81 -16.40 3.93 4.87
N HIS A 82 -15.15 4.31 5.03
CA HIS A 82 -14.18 4.25 3.95
C HIS A 82 -13.30 3.02 4.11
N GLU A 83 -12.95 2.42 2.99
CA GLU A 83 -12.04 1.29 2.97
C GLU A 83 -10.73 1.71 2.36
N ILE A 84 -9.64 1.39 3.04
CA ILE A 84 -8.31 1.75 2.58
C ILE A 84 -7.56 0.47 2.27
N TYR A 85 -7.05 0.36 1.05
CA TYR A 85 -6.26 -0.79 0.63
C TYR A 85 -4.78 -0.50 0.84
N TYR A 86 -4.10 -1.45 1.45
CA TYR A 86 -2.66 -1.41 1.67
C TYR A 86 -2.04 -2.59 0.95
N TYR A 87 -0.88 -2.38 0.36
CA TYR A 87 -0.17 -3.41 -0.38
C TYR A 87 1.18 -3.65 0.24
N ASN A 88 1.56 -4.93 0.36
CA ASN A 88 2.89 -5.27 0.82
C ASN A 88 3.88 -5.12 -0.34
N GLU A 89 5.15 -5.39 -0.08
CA GLU A 89 6.20 -5.23 -1.08
C GLU A 89 5.88 -5.96 -2.38
N ARG A 90 5.47 -7.21 -2.29
CA ARG A 90 5.16 -7.99 -3.49
C ARG A 90 3.96 -7.42 -4.23
N GLY A 91 2.99 -6.92 -3.50
CA GLY A 91 1.82 -6.27 -4.12
C GLY A 91 2.23 -5.02 -4.88
N ILE A 92 3.12 -4.24 -4.30
CA ILE A 92 3.63 -3.04 -4.96
C ILE A 92 4.37 -3.42 -6.25
N MET A 93 5.19 -4.48 -6.18
CA MET A 93 5.91 -4.95 -7.35
C MET A 93 4.97 -5.42 -8.46
N GLU A 94 3.92 -6.16 -8.09
CA GLU A 94 2.95 -6.63 -9.08
C GLU A 94 2.24 -5.45 -9.74
N ILE A 95 1.85 -4.47 -8.95
CA ILE A 95 1.19 -3.28 -9.51
C ILE A 95 2.11 -2.57 -10.49
N CYS A 96 3.37 -2.40 -10.13
CA CYS A 96 4.34 -1.75 -11.00
C CYS A 96 4.53 -2.53 -12.29
N ARG A 97 4.54 -3.84 -12.20
CA ARG A 97 4.69 -4.70 -13.38
C ARG A 97 3.57 -4.47 -14.39
N TRP A 98 2.35 -4.29 -13.89
CA TRP A 98 1.18 -4.14 -14.76
C TRP A 98 0.87 -2.68 -15.08
N SER A 99 1.66 -1.77 -14.54
CA SER A 99 1.46 -0.34 -14.76
C SER A 99 2.01 0.09 -16.10
N ASN A 100 1.37 1.08 -16.70
CA ASN A 100 1.85 1.69 -17.93
C ASN A 100 2.73 2.89 -17.63
N SER A 101 2.95 3.20 -16.37
CA SER A 101 3.64 4.41 -15.99
C SER A 101 5.12 4.35 -16.33
N LYS A 102 5.65 5.46 -16.81
CA LYS A 102 7.08 5.59 -17.03
C LYS A 102 7.85 5.66 -15.72
N LYS A 103 7.14 5.92 -14.63
CA LYS A 103 7.75 6.01 -13.30
C LYS A 103 7.87 4.66 -12.61
N ALA A 104 7.30 3.61 -13.19
CA ALA A 104 7.21 2.32 -12.49
C ALA A 104 8.58 1.77 -12.09
N ASN A 105 9.55 1.80 -13.00
CA ASN A 105 10.88 1.26 -12.70
C ASN A 105 11.59 2.09 -11.63
N ILE A 106 11.49 3.41 -11.73
CA ILE A 106 12.13 4.31 -10.77
C ILE A 106 11.49 4.12 -9.40
N PHE A 107 10.17 3.99 -9.38
CA PHE A 107 9.45 3.79 -8.13
C PHE A 107 9.81 2.44 -7.50
N MET A 108 9.90 1.39 -8.30
CA MET A 108 10.29 0.07 -7.80
C MET A 108 11.67 0.09 -7.17
N ASP A 109 12.63 0.74 -7.83
CA ASP A 109 13.98 0.84 -7.31
C ASP A 109 13.99 1.60 -5.98
N TRP A 110 13.20 2.66 -5.90
CA TRP A 110 13.11 3.45 -4.69
C TRP A 110 12.48 2.65 -3.54
N VAL A 111 11.43 1.88 -3.84
CA VAL A 111 10.78 1.04 -2.84
C VAL A 111 11.76 -0.03 -2.33
N TRP A 112 12.52 -0.63 -3.22
CA TRP A 112 13.53 -1.63 -2.83
C TRP A 112 14.55 -1.03 -1.88
N ASP A 113 14.98 0.21 -2.13
CA ASP A 113 15.93 0.88 -1.24
C ASP A 113 15.33 1.09 0.13
N ILE A 114 14.07 1.52 0.19
CA ILE A 114 13.37 1.75 1.46
C ILE A 114 13.22 0.44 2.24
N TYR A 115 12.90 -0.65 1.54
CA TYR A 115 12.69 -1.94 2.20
C TYR A 115 14.00 -2.66 2.53
N GLY A 116 15.13 -2.12 2.07
CA GLY A 116 16.43 -2.73 2.34
C GLY A 116 16.73 -3.93 1.47
N ILE A 117 16.04 -4.05 0.34
CA ILE A 117 16.29 -5.15 -0.58
C ILE A 117 17.14 -4.62 -1.71
N SER A 118 18.31 -5.10 -1.89
CA SER A 118 19.17 -4.60 -2.94
C SER A 118 20.03 -5.69 -3.56
#